data_2919c7e9ebc9ebd7b3dc02cc82e36e02
#
_entry.id   2919c7e9ebc9ebd7b3dc02cc82e36e02
#
_cell.length_a   1.000
_cell.length_b   1.000
_cell.length_c   1.000
_cell.angle_alpha   90.00
_cell.angle_beta   90.00
_cell.angle_gamma   90.00
#
_symmetry.space_group_name_H-M   'P 1'
#
loop_
_entity.id
_entity.type
_entity.pdbx_description
1 polymer ?
#
loop_
_entity_poly.entity_id
_entity_poly.type
_entity_poly.pdbx_seq_one_letter_code
_entity_poly.pdbx_strand_id
1 'polypeptide(L)'
;MAKSVKNRKRVAPTRRHLSMRHRRRTPHCPLGKSKDHKRNLVRMFMEMLNAVKLYHWNTHSFSQHKATDELHSRLSENVDKFMEVLLGKDASRLKHLDKKIALINARNTSDFKTRIHEYREYFVNMNTCFDSHRDSDLLNIRDEILADLNQFLYLLTLK
;
A
#
# COMPACT_ATOMS: atom_id res chain seq x y z
N MET A 1 43.55 -63.02 33.88
CA MET A 1 43.60 -61.55 33.63
C MET A 1 42.42 -61.14 32.74
N ALA A 2 41.35 -60.62 33.32
CA ALA A 2 40.12 -60.24 32.61
C ALA A 2 40.10 -58.71 32.46
N LYS A 3 40.01 -58.20 31.20
CA LYS A 3 39.94 -56.79 30.91
C LYS A 3 38.46 -56.34 30.87
N SER A 4 38.10 -55.47 31.82
CA SER A 4 36.79 -54.80 31.90
C SER A 4 36.59 -53.84 30.73
N VAL A 5 35.51 -54.04 29.96
CA VAL A 5 35.08 -53.15 28.89
C VAL A 5 34.05 -52.14 29.45
N LYS A 6 34.42 -50.87 29.55
CA LYS A 6 33.54 -49.79 29.99
C LYS A 6 32.58 -49.39 28.86
N ASN A 7 31.29 -49.63 29.07
CA ASN A 7 30.21 -49.28 28.18
C ASN A 7 29.89 -47.76 28.30
N ARG A 8 30.26 -46.95 27.30
CA ARG A 8 29.92 -45.52 27.23
C ARG A 8 28.53 -45.35 26.63
N LYS A 9 27.56 -44.96 27.43
CA LYS A 9 26.24 -44.55 26.98
C LYS A 9 26.36 -43.25 26.14
N ARG A 10 25.98 -43.31 24.86
CA ARG A 10 25.83 -42.16 24.00
C ARG A 10 24.58 -41.38 24.42
N VAL A 11 24.76 -40.15 24.88
CA VAL A 11 23.68 -39.18 25.12
C VAL A 11 23.30 -38.57 23.78
N ALA A 12 22.02 -38.71 23.41
CA ALA A 12 21.46 -38.11 22.19
C ALA A 12 21.40 -36.59 22.33
N PRO A 13 21.66 -35.81 21.23
CA PRO A 13 21.56 -34.36 21.28
C PRO A 13 20.09 -33.93 21.32
N THR A 14 19.74 -33.17 22.35
CA THR A 14 18.45 -32.50 22.50
C THR A 14 18.23 -31.51 21.32
N ARG A 15 17.19 -31.76 20.54
CA ARG A 15 16.72 -30.84 19.51
C ARG A 15 16.33 -29.51 20.17
N ARG A 16 17.17 -28.50 20.00
CA ARG A 16 16.79 -27.10 20.30
C ARG A 16 15.72 -26.66 19.30
N HIS A 17 14.49 -26.51 19.78
CA HIS A 17 13.43 -25.81 19.04
C HIS A 17 13.88 -24.37 18.81
N LEU A 18 14.34 -24.07 17.60
CA LEU A 18 14.52 -22.69 17.10
C LEU A 18 13.13 -22.10 16.91
N SER A 19 12.62 -21.44 17.93
CA SER A 19 11.47 -20.55 17.82
C SER A 19 11.84 -19.45 16.84
N MET A 20 11.37 -19.54 15.58
CA MET A 20 11.37 -18.43 14.65
C MET A 20 10.43 -17.35 15.19
N ARG A 21 10.98 -16.44 15.99
CA ARG A 21 10.31 -15.19 16.31
C ARG A 21 10.12 -14.43 14.99
N HIS A 22 8.92 -14.50 14.42
CA HIS A 22 8.47 -13.55 13.41
C HIS A 22 8.60 -12.15 14.03
N ARG A 23 9.68 -11.45 13.73
CA ARG A 23 9.79 -10.02 14.01
C ARG A 23 8.67 -9.38 13.21
N ARG A 24 7.55 -9.07 13.86
CA ARG A 24 6.55 -8.15 13.30
C ARG A 24 7.31 -6.86 13.02
N ARG A 25 7.54 -6.56 11.73
CA ARG A 25 8.06 -5.26 11.32
C ARG A 25 7.07 -4.24 11.87
N THR A 26 7.55 -3.32 12.71
CA THR A 26 6.75 -2.17 13.14
C THR A 26 6.27 -1.44 11.89
N PRO A 27 4.98 -1.07 11.81
CA PRO A 27 4.47 -0.31 10.68
C PRO A 27 5.34 0.93 10.49
N HIS A 28 5.90 1.10 9.30
CA HIS A 28 6.73 2.24 8.96
C HIS A 28 5.93 3.18 8.06
N CYS A 29 6.04 4.49 8.31
CA CYS A 29 5.38 5.48 7.48
C CYS A 29 5.81 5.35 6.00
N PRO A 30 4.89 5.07 5.06
CA PRO A 30 5.22 4.87 3.66
C PRO A 30 5.66 6.16 2.95
N LEU A 31 5.41 7.33 3.55
CA LEU A 31 5.80 8.62 2.98
C LEU A 31 7.29 8.92 3.12
N GLY A 32 8.04 8.10 3.87
CA GLY A 32 9.46 8.30 4.11
C GLY A 32 9.77 9.38 5.15
N LYS A 33 10.85 10.15 4.98
CA LYS A 33 11.23 11.22 5.92
C LYS A 33 10.24 12.40 5.83
N SER A 34 9.91 13.02 6.95
CA SER A 34 8.89 14.09 7.06
C SER A 34 9.01 15.21 6.01
N LYS A 35 10.23 15.67 5.73
CA LYS A 35 10.48 16.73 4.71
C LYS A 35 10.09 16.33 3.27
N ASP A 36 9.96 15.03 2.98
CA ASP A 36 9.62 14.51 1.66
C ASP A 36 8.19 13.99 1.57
N HIS A 37 7.43 14.01 2.66
CA HIS A 37 6.08 13.43 2.73
C HIS A 37 5.19 13.92 1.59
N LYS A 38 5.04 15.23 1.42
CA LYS A 38 4.18 15.82 0.38
C LYS A 38 4.59 15.40 -1.03
N ARG A 39 5.90 15.39 -1.32
CA ARG A 39 6.44 14.99 -2.63
C ARG A 39 6.18 13.51 -2.93
N ASN A 40 6.40 12.65 -1.95
CA ASN A 40 6.18 11.21 -2.09
C ASN A 40 4.70 10.88 -2.22
N LEU A 41 3.84 11.61 -1.49
CA LEU A 41 2.40 11.48 -1.58
C LEU A 41 1.89 11.86 -2.97
N VAL A 42 2.29 13.02 -3.50
CA VAL A 42 1.93 13.46 -4.86
C VAL A 42 2.39 12.44 -5.90
N ARG A 43 3.63 11.94 -5.81
CA ARG A 43 4.12 10.92 -6.73
C ARG A 43 3.23 9.68 -6.71
N MET A 44 2.91 9.16 -5.51
CA MET A 44 2.08 7.97 -5.35
C MET A 44 0.66 8.19 -5.87
N PHE A 45 0.04 9.34 -5.60
CA PHE A 45 -1.28 9.67 -6.12
C PHE A 45 -1.29 9.70 -7.66
N MET A 46 -0.30 10.34 -8.28
CA MET A 46 -0.19 10.38 -9.74
C MET A 46 0.07 8.99 -10.32
N GLU A 47 0.93 8.17 -9.70
CA GLU A 47 1.15 6.78 -10.13
C GLU A 47 -0.14 5.96 -10.07
N MET A 48 -0.92 6.09 -8.99
CA MET A 48 -2.19 5.39 -8.82
C MET A 48 -3.23 5.80 -9.87
N LEU A 49 -3.47 7.11 -10.05
CA LEU A 49 -4.43 7.62 -11.03
C LEU A 49 -4.05 7.18 -12.45
N ASN A 50 -2.76 7.29 -12.81
CA ASN A 50 -2.29 6.84 -14.12
C ASN A 50 -2.42 5.32 -14.30
N ALA A 51 -2.16 4.50 -13.28
CA ALA A 51 -2.32 3.06 -13.37
C ALA A 51 -3.78 2.66 -13.62
N VAL A 52 -4.73 3.30 -12.92
CA VAL A 52 -6.16 3.08 -13.14
C VAL A 52 -6.57 3.50 -14.57
N LYS A 53 -6.09 4.66 -15.04
CA LYS A 53 -6.41 5.18 -16.37
C LYS A 53 -5.82 4.32 -17.48
N LEU A 54 -4.59 3.84 -17.32
CA LEU A 54 -3.97 2.92 -18.29
C LEU A 54 -4.74 1.60 -18.37
N TYR A 55 -5.16 1.05 -17.24
CA TYR A 55 -5.96 -0.17 -17.25
C TYR A 55 -7.35 0.05 -17.88
N HIS A 56 -7.99 1.19 -17.61
CA HIS A 56 -9.24 1.59 -18.22
C HIS A 56 -9.17 1.56 -19.77
N TRP A 57 -8.08 2.04 -20.35
CA TRP A 57 -7.89 2.03 -21.80
C TRP A 57 -7.56 0.66 -22.37
N ASN A 58 -6.95 -0.23 -21.57
CA ASN A 58 -6.41 -1.50 -22.04
C ASN A 58 -7.31 -2.71 -21.74
N THR A 59 -8.34 -2.57 -20.91
CA THR A 59 -9.24 -3.68 -20.61
C THR A 59 -10.14 -4.00 -21.81
N HIS A 60 -10.35 -5.29 -22.07
CA HIS A 60 -11.31 -5.78 -23.08
C HIS A 60 -12.71 -6.04 -22.49
N SER A 61 -12.90 -5.87 -21.20
CA SER A 61 -14.18 -6.06 -20.52
C SER A 61 -14.91 -4.74 -20.35
N PHE A 62 -16.13 -4.64 -20.90
CA PHE A 62 -16.97 -3.45 -20.77
C PHE A 62 -17.29 -3.14 -19.31
N SER A 63 -17.58 -4.16 -18.49
CA SER A 63 -17.85 -3.96 -17.05
C SER A 63 -16.64 -3.41 -16.30
N GLN A 64 -15.44 -3.92 -16.60
CA GLN A 64 -14.20 -3.41 -16.02
C GLN A 64 -13.87 -1.99 -16.52
N HIS A 65 -14.13 -1.70 -17.79
CA HIS A 65 -13.96 -0.36 -18.36
C HIS A 65 -14.86 0.66 -17.60
N LYS A 66 -16.13 0.33 -17.39
CA LYS A 66 -17.04 1.18 -16.62
C LYS A 66 -16.64 1.32 -15.15
N ALA A 67 -16.29 0.23 -14.49
CA ALA A 67 -15.88 0.25 -13.08
C ALA A 67 -14.57 1.05 -12.87
N THR A 68 -13.63 0.98 -13.81
CA THR A 68 -12.39 1.78 -13.71
C THR A 68 -12.60 3.24 -14.02
N ASP A 69 -13.56 3.61 -14.88
CA ASP A 69 -13.91 5.01 -15.13
C ASP A 69 -14.48 5.67 -13.87
N GLU A 70 -15.42 4.97 -13.21
CA GLU A 70 -15.99 5.41 -11.95
C GLU A 70 -14.92 5.50 -10.83
N LEU A 71 -14.09 4.47 -10.70
CA LEU A 71 -12.98 4.49 -9.74
C LEU A 71 -12.05 5.67 -9.98
N HIS A 72 -11.63 5.92 -11.22
CA HIS A 72 -10.74 7.02 -11.56
C HIS A 72 -11.34 8.38 -11.18
N SER A 73 -12.63 8.59 -11.45
CA SER A 73 -13.35 9.82 -11.10
C SER A 73 -13.32 10.08 -9.60
N ARG A 74 -13.74 9.08 -8.80
CA ARG A 74 -13.77 9.18 -7.32
C ARG A 74 -12.38 9.38 -6.71
N LEU A 75 -11.39 8.62 -7.19
CA LEU A 75 -10.01 8.78 -6.73
C LEU A 75 -9.46 10.17 -7.05
N SER A 76 -9.76 10.73 -8.24
CA SER A 76 -9.32 12.07 -8.63
C SER A 76 -9.88 13.14 -7.70
N GLU A 77 -11.17 13.06 -7.37
CA GLU A 77 -11.83 13.98 -6.45
C GLU A 77 -11.25 13.88 -5.03
N ASN A 78 -11.11 12.65 -4.50
CA ASN A 78 -10.57 12.44 -3.15
C ASN A 78 -9.10 12.81 -3.04
N VAL A 79 -8.30 12.59 -4.08
CA VAL A 79 -6.89 13.00 -4.13
C VAL A 79 -6.76 14.51 -4.12
N ASP A 80 -7.57 15.21 -4.90
CA ASP A 80 -7.58 16.68 -4.96
C ASP A 80 -7.95 17.24 -3.58
N LYS A 81 -9.06 16.80 -3.01
CA LYS A 81 -9.52 17.16 -1.67
C LYS A 81 -8.45 16.89 -0.60
N PHE A 82 -7.79 15.72 -0.65
CA PHE A 82 -6.73 15.38 0.29
C PHE A 82 -5.57 16.37 0.20
N MET A 83 -5.13 16.69 -1.01
CA MET A 83 -4.01 17.60 -1.23
C MET A 83 -4.36 19.04 -0.81
N GLU A 84 -5.55 19.52 -1.11
CA GLU A 84 -6.01 20.85 -0.70
C GLU A 84 -6.05 21.00 0.81
N VAL A 85 -6.62 20.01 1.54
CA VAL A 85 -6.65 19.98 3.00
C VAL A 85 -5.23 19.95 3.57
N LEU A 86 -4.36 19.07 3.04
CA LEU A 86 -2.97 18.95 3.49
C LEU A 86 -2.18 20.26 3.31
N LEU A 87 -2.35 20.94 2.19
CA LEU A 87 -1.67 22.21 1.92
C LEU A 87 -2.28 23.37 2.71
N GLY A 88 -3.59 23.30 2.97
CA GLY A 88 -4.30 24.30 3.78
C GLY A 88 -3.87 24.27 5.25
N LYS A 89 -3.57 23.10 5.82
CA LYS A 89 -3.17 22.94 7.24
C LYS A 89 -1.91 23.74 7.62
N ASP A 90 -0.97 23.92 6.71
CA ASP A 90 0.28 24.66 6.97
C ASP A 90 0.48 25.85 6.01
N ALA A 91 -0.58 26.25 5.31
CA ALA A 91 -0.58 27.36 4.33
C ALA A 91 0.56 27.24 3.29
N SER A 92 0.98 26.02 2.97
CA SER A 92 2.10 25.77 2.06
C SER A 92 1.68 25.58 0.60
N ARG A 93 2.68 25.52 -0.26
CA ARG A 93 2.53 25.09 -1.66
C ARG A 93 3.61 24.06 -1.97
N LEU A 94 3.35 23.23 -2.97
CA LEU A 94 4.36 22.30 -3.49
C LEU A 94 5.48 23.12 -4.12
N LYS A 95 6.68 23.03 -3.53
CA LYS A 95 7.88 23.67 -4.06
C LYS A 95 8.64 22.64 -4.90
N HIS A 96 9.04 23.01 -6.11
CA HIS A 96 9.90 22.24 -7.03
C HIS A 96 9.69 20.72 -6.93
N LEU A 97 8.65 20.22 -7.58
CA LEU A 97 8.40 18.79 -7.68
C LEU A 97 9.13 18.24 -8.90
N ASP A 98 10.37 17.81 -8.69
CA ASP A 98 11.12 17.00 -9.65
C ASP A 98 11.12 15.54 -9.17
N LYS A 99 10.12 14.78 -9.61
CA LYS A 99 9.96 13.35 -9.31
C LYS A 99 9.58 12.60 -10.58
N LYS A 100 10.28 11.50 -10.84
CA LYS A 100 9.88 10.57 -11.91
C LYS A 100 8.64 9.82 -11.47
N ILE A 101 7.65 9.74 -12.34
CA ILE A 101 6.42 8.95 -12.17
C ILE A 101 6.60 7.66 -12.97
N ALA A 102 6.35 6.52 -12.34
CA ALA A 102 6.32 5.26 -13.03
C ALA A 102 4.96 5.05 -13.71
N LEU A 103 4.96 4.99 -15.04
CA LEU A 103 3.79 4.57 -15.80
C LEU A 103 3.80 3.04 -15.90
N ILE A 104 3.02 2.39 -15.05
CA ILE A 104 2.95 0.93 -14.98
C ILE A 104 1.62 0.48 -15.58
N ASN A 105 1.70 -0.18 -16.72
CA ASN A 105 0.55 -0.83 -17.34
C ASN A 105 0.43 -2.27 -16.82
N ALA A 106 -0.73 -2.62 -16.28
CA ALA A 106 -1.03 -3.99 -15.87
C ALA A 106 -1.21 -4.89 -17.10
N ARG A 107 -0.56 -6.06 -17.11
CA ARG A 107 -0.62 -7.01 -18.21
C ARG A 107 -1.99 -7.71 -18.33
N ASN A 108 -2.67 -7.86 -17.21
CA ASN A 108 -3.96 -8.52 -17.09
C ASN A 108 -4.69 -8.09 -15.80
N THR A 109 -5.92 -8.58 -15.62
CA THR A 109 -6.74 -8.28 -14.44
C THR A 109 -6.10 -8.71 -13.12
N SER A 110 -5.35 -9.80 -13.08
CA SER A 110 -4.67 -10.26 -11.86
C SER A 110 -3.54 -9.31 -11.44
N ASP A 111 -2.72 -8.88 -12.40
CA ASP A 111 -1.67 -7.88 -12.16
C ASP A 111 -2.29 -6.56 -11.66
N PHE A 112 -3.41 -6.14 -12.26
CA PHE A 112 -4.10 -4.93 -11.85
C PHE A 112 -4.66 -5.04 -10.43
N LYS A 113 -5.32 -6.16 -10.08
CA LYS A 113 -5.77 -6.44 -8.71
C LYS A 113 -4.62 -6.37 -7.70
N THR A 114 -3.48 -6.96 -8.03
CA THR A 114 -2.29 -6.90 -7.18
C THR A 114 -1.87 -5.45 -6.95
N ARG A 115 -1.87 -4.62 -7.99
CA ARG A 115 -1.54 -3.19 -7.88
C ARG A 115 -2.53 -2.42 -7.00
N ILE A 116 -3.82 -2.69 -7.16
CA ILE A 116 -4.85 -2.08 -6.28
C ILE A 116 -4.64 -2.50 -4.82
N HIS A 117 -4.28 -3.76 -4.54
CA HIS A 117 -3.92 -4.20 -3.19
C HIS A 117 -2.69 -3.47 -2.63
N GLU A 118 -1.66 -3.22 -3.44
CA GLU A 118 -0.48 -2.45 -3.04
C GLU A 118 -0.85 -1.01 -2.66
N TYR A 119 -1.70 -0.34 -3.45
CA TYR A 119 -2.21 0.99 -3.10
C TYR A 119 -3.02 0.96 -1.81
N ARG A 120 -3.90 -0.02 -1.64
CA ARG A 120 -4.66 -0.19 -0.41
C ARG A 120 -3.75 -0.31 0.81
N GLU A 121 -2.73 -1.17 0.75
CA GLU A 121 -1.75 -1.33 1.85
C GLU A 121 -0.96 -0.03 2.11
N TYR A 122 -0.64 0.73 1.08
CA TYR A 122 -0.02 2.03 1.24
C TYR A 122 -0.90 2.98 2.08
N PHE A 123 -2.19 3.08 1.76
CA PHE A 123 -3.14 3.93 2.50
C PHE A 123 -3.37 3.44 3.93
N VAL A 124 -3.48 2.12 4.15
CA VAL A 124 -3.57 1.54 5.50
C VAL A 124 -2.36 1.95 6.36
N ASN A 125 -1.16 1.88 5.79
CA ASN A 125 0.07 2.22 6.50
C ASN A 125 0.23 3.73 6.75
N MET A 126 -0.55 4.59 6.10
CA MET A 126 -0.54 6.04 6.36
C MET A 126 -0.94 6.43 7.79
N ASN A 127 -1.62 5.55 8.53
CA ASN A 127 -1.88 5.74 9.97
C ASN A 127 -0.60 6.02 10.78
N THR A 128 0.55 5.57 10.30
CA THR A 128 1.83 5.82 10.96
C THR A 128 2.46 7.17 10.61
N CYS A 129 1.85 7.90 9.67
CA CYS A 129 2.35 9.18 9.17
C CYS A 129 1.62 10.40 9.75
N PHE A 130 0.39 10.21 10.21
CA PHE A 130 -0.53 11.27 10.63
C PHE A 130 -1.00 11.05 12.06
N ASP A 131 -1.23 12.15 12.77
CA ASP A 131 -1.80 12.11 14.11
C ASP A 131 -3.30 11.89 14.05
N SER A 132 -3.81 10.89 14.77
CA SER A 132 -5.22 10.47 14.71
C SER A 132 -6.23 11.54 15.16
N HIS A 133 -5.80 12.52 15.98
CA HIS A 133 -6.64 13.61 16.45
C HIS A 133 -6.48 14.88 15.60
N ARG A 134 -5.23 15.26 15.34
CA ARG A 134 -4.93 16.51 14.62
C ARG A 134 -5.15 16.41 13.13
N ASP A 135 -5.02 15.21 12.56
CA ASP A 135 -5.12 14.93 11.13
C ASP A 135 -6.32 14.04 10.80
N SER A 136 -7.36 14.05 11.67
CA SER A 136 -8.56 13.24 11.48
C SER A 136 -9.30 13.58 10.18
N ASP A 137 -9.27 14.83 9.74
CA ASP A 137 -9.78 15.30 8.46
C ASP A 137 -9.08 14.62 7.26
N LEU A 138 -7.75 14.56 7.28
CA LEU A 138 -6.96 13.85 6.25
C LEU A 138 -7.19 12.34 6.30
N LEU A 139 -7.27 11.78 7.50
CA LEU A 139 -7.51 10.35 7.69
C LEU A 139 -8.91 9.95 7.21
N ASN A 140 -9.93 10.81 7.36
CA ASN A 140 -11.26 10.57 6.82
C ASN A 140 -11.25 10.52 5.29
N ILE A 141 -10.59 11.47 4.61
CA ILE A 141 -10.47 11.46 3.15
C ILE A 141 -9.69 10.22 2.68
N ARG A 142 -8.62 9.84 3.39
CA ARG A 142 -7.89 8.61 3.15
C ARG A 142 -8.79 7.38 3.25
N ASP A 143 -9.72 7.34 4.23
CA ASP A 143 -10.66 6.24 4.41
C ASP A 143 -11.69 6.17 3.26
N GLU A 144 -12.11 7.31 2.70
CA GLU A 144 -12.91 7.37 1.47
C GLU A 144 -12.15 6.72 0.29
N ILE A 145 -10.87 7.03 0.11
CA ILE A 145 -10.02 6.38 -0.91
C ILE A 145 -9.93 4.86 -0.68
N LEU A 146 -9.75 4.43 0.57
CA LEU A 146 -9.74 3.01 0.92
C LEU A 146 -11.05 2.31 0.61
N ALA A 147 -12.19 2.97 0.89
CA ALA A 147 -13.51 2.45 0.60
C ALA A 147 -13.70 2.26 -0.92
N ASP A 148 -13.30 3.24 -1.73
CA ASP A 148 -13.35 3.17 -3.19
C ASP A 148 -12.51 2.01 -3.75
N LEU A 149 -11.28 1.83 -3.26
CA LEU A 149 -10.41 0.73 -3.65
C LEU A 149 -11.01 -0.63 -3.26
N ASN A 150 -11.58 -0.76 -2.06
CA ASN A 150 -12.22 -1.99 -1.60
C ASN A 150 -13.50 -2.30 -2.40
N GLN A 151 -14.34 -1.30 -2.67
CA GLN A 151 -15.52 -1.45 -3.50
C GLN A 151 -15.13 -1.90 -4.91
N PHE A 152 -14.13 -1.29 -5.50
CA PHE A 152 -13.64 -1.68 -6.81
C PHE A 152 -13.13 -3.13 -6.86
N LEU A 153 -12.37 -3.58 -5.85
CA LEU A 153 -11.93 -4.97 -5.74
C LEU A 153 -13.11 -5.94 -5.67
N TYR A 154 -14.19 -5.56 -4.96
CA TYR A 154 -15.43 -6.34 -4.94
C TYR A 154 -16.07 -6.41 -6.35
N LEU A 155 -16.21 -5.27 -7.04
CA LEU A 155 -16.78 -5.24 -8.40
C LEU A 155 -16.02 -6.14 -9.37
N LEU A 156 -14.70 -6.25 -9.22
CA LEU A 156 -13.87 -7.16 -10.03
C LEU A 156 -14.11 -8.66 -9.73
N THR A 157 -14.89 -9.01 -8.72
CA THR A 157 -15.31 -10.40 -8.45
C THR A 157 -16.58 -10.79 -9.22
N LEU A 158 -17.35 -9.81 -9.67
CA LEU A 158 -18.58 -10.01 -10.44
C LEU A 158 -18.22 -10.42 -11.88
N LYS A 159 -19.04 -11.31 -12.45
CA LYS A 159 -18.87 -11.82 -13.82
C LYS A 159 -19.81 -11.10 -14.78
#